data_c28f3c0e0246ec25409100e05639e6fa
#
_entry.id   c28f3c0e0246ec25409100e05639e6fa
#
_cell.length_a   1.000
_cell.length_b   1.000
_cell.length_c   1.000
_cell.angle_alpha   90.00
_cell.angle_beta   90.00
_cell.angle_gamma   90.00
#
_symmetry.space_group_name_H-M   'P 1'
#
loop_
_entity.id
_entity.type
_entity.pdbx_description
1 polymer ?
#
loop_
_entity_poly.entity_id
_entity_poly.type
_entity_poly.pdbx_seq_one_letter_code
_entity_poly.pdbx_strand_id
1 'polypeptide(L)'
;MMSVLNQMQPIGLDDMKAVRLMNRVDQKYMASADLMEELLTRIAEGYYVQQIEGNVFAPYRTLYYDTDDLRMYTMHHNQKLNRQKLRVRTYRSTDTTFFEIKNKDNKKKTRKVRIPIEVSMFDHCLEVREVERFVNENTPFPVMSLHPCLENRFERITLVDKGMRERITIDRGISFYNRATGIGEGWNRGEGEQGSSISRLLVIEVKHEDGAPVSDIERAMHDLHVLPRRMSKYCIGTALTDPSAKTNRFKSKLLYINKITKK
;
A
#
# COMPACT_ATOMS: atom_id res chain seq x y z
N MET A 1 -9.10 -15.81 12.52
CA MET A 1 -7.95 -15.00 12.03
C MET A 1 -6.85 -14.84 13.08
N MET A 2 -7.06 -14.20 14.22
CA MET A 2 -5.99 -14.05 15.26
C MET A 2 -5.45 -15.40 15.74
N SER A 3 -6.31 -16.38 15.92
CA SER A 3 -5.90 -17.75 16.28
C SER A 3 -4.89 -18.35 15.30
N VAL A 4 -5.11 -18.17 14.01
CA VAL A 4 -4.21 -18.67 12.95
C VAL A 4 -2.87 -17.91 12.97
N LEU A 5 -2.90 -16.59 13.05
CA LEU A 5 -1.66 -15.78 13.10
C LEU A 5 -0.81 -16.10 14.33
N ASN A 6 -1.44 -16.37 15.48
CA ASN A 6 -0.74 -16.74 16.72
C ASN A 6 -0.12 -18.14 16.68
N GLN A 7 -0.57 -19.02 15.78
CA GLN A 7 0.01 -20.35 15.55
C GLN A 7 1.19 -20.32 14.57
N MET A 8 1.31 -19.25 13.75
CA MET A 8 2.43 -19.11 12.84
C MET A 8 3.71 -18.77 13.59
N GLN A 9 4.82 -19.29 13.13
CA GLN A 9 6.14 -18.95 13.70
C GLN A 9 6.46 -17.48 13.44
N PRO A 10 6.88 -16.73 14.48
CA PRO A 10 7.23 -15.32 14.31
C PRO A 10 8.60 -15.16 13.61
N ILE A 11 8.75 -14.04 12.89
CA ILE A 11 10.01 -13.58 12.33
C ILE A 11 10.22 -12.09 12.64
N GLY A 12 11.42 -11.71 13.06
CA GLY A 12 11.80 -10.35 13.40
C GLY A 12 12.17 -9.49 12.19
N LEU A 13 12.26 -8.18 12.41
CA LEU A 13 12.67 -7.22 11.36
C LEU A 13 14.09 -7.50 10.84
N ASP A 14 15.00 -7.92 11.71
CA ASP A 14 16.40 -8.16 11.34
C ASP A 14 16.53 -9.40 10.46
N ASP A 15 15.82 -10.46 10.80
CA ASP A 15 15.79 -11.69 10.00
C ASP A 15 15.23 -11.44 8.61
N MET A 16 14.26 -10.53 8.50
CA MET A 16 13.68 -10.16 7.21
C MET A 16 14.64 -9.41 6.28
N LYS A 17 15.74 -8.86 6.79
CA LYS A 17 16.80 -8.26 5.96
C LYS A 17 17.50 -9.30 5.08
N ALA A 18 17.45 -10.58 5.46
CA ALA A 18 17.98 -11.69 4.68
C ALA A 18 17.16 -11.99 3.42
N VAL A 19 15.88 -11.62 3.40
CA VAL A 19 14.99 -11.79 2.22
C VAL A 19 15.35 -10.76 1.16
N ARG A 20 16.44 -11.02 0.44
CA ARG A 20 16.91 -10.16 -0.67
C ARG A 20 16.36 -10.69 -2.00
N LEU A 21 15.25 -10.13 -2.44
CA LEU A 21 14.68 -10.42 -3.76
C LEU A 21 15.32 -9.51 -4.80
N MET A 22 16.32 -10.00 -5.52
CA MET A 22 17.10 -9.23 -6.50
C MET A 22 16.29 -8.91 -7.76
N ASN A 23 15.93 -9.89 -8.55
CA ASN A 23 15.07 -9.75 -9.73
C ASN A 23 13.67 -10.22 -9.37
N ARG A 24 12.81 -9.31 -8.89
CA ARG A 24 11.52 -9.69 -8.34
C ARG A 24 10.35 -9.34 -9.24
N VAL A 25 9.37 -10.20 -9.20
CA VAL A 25 8.02 -9.94 -9.69
C VAL A 25 7.15 -9.50 -8.50
N ASP A 26 6.37 -8.44 -8.71
CA ASP A 26 5.40 -7.93 -7.74
C ASP A 26 4.00 -8.20 -8.29
N GLN A 27 3.29 -9.20 -7.76
CA GLN A 27 1.88 -9.45 -8.08
C GLN A 27 0.98 -8.83 -7.01
N LYS A 28 -0.19 -8.34 -7.43
CA LYS A 28 -1.17 -7.72 -6.53
C LYS A 28 -2.53 -8.34 -6.72
N TYR A 29 -3.23 -8.47 -5.59
CA TYR A 29 -4.58 -9.04 -5.53
C TYR A 29 -5.46 -8.14 -4.69
N MET A 30 -6.76 -8.18 -4.96
CA MET A 30 -7.80 -7.56 -4.14
C MET A 30 -8.79 -8.64 -3.73
N ALA A 31 -9.05 -8.77 -2.44
CA ALA A 31 -9.95 -9.76 -1.87
C ALA A 31 -10.88 -9.14 -0.82
N SER A 32 -11.98 -9.82 -0.51
CA SER A 32 -12.81 -9.49 0.66
C SER A 32 -12.10 -9.87 1.96
N ALA A 33 -12.28 -9.07 3.01
CA ALA A 33 -11.81 -9.40 4.34
C ALA A 33 -12.37 -10.72 4.87
N ASP A 34 -13.51 -11.17 4.37
CA ASP A 34 -14.14 -12.44 4.73
C ASP A 34 -13.27 -13.66 4.38
N LEU A 35 -12.43 -13.54 3.34
CA LEU A 35 -11.52 -14.61 2.91
C LEU A 35 -10.24 -14.70 3.72
N MET A 36 -10.00 -13.75 4.63
CA MET A 36 -8.72 -13.63 5.33
C MET A 36 -8.37 -14.87 6.16
N GLU A 37 -9.33 -15.36 6.94
CA GLU A 37 -9.08 -16.49 7.83
C GLU A 37 -8.82 -17.77 7.06
N GLU A 38 -9.62 -18.05 6.05
CA GLU A 38 -9.45 -19.21 5.20
C GLU A 38 -8.11 -19.15 4.43
N LEU A 39 -7.76 -18.00 3.88
CA LEU A 39 -6.50 -17.81 3.19
C LEU A 39 -5.31 -18.10 4.11
N LEU A 40 -5.30 -17.51 5.32
CA LEU A 40 -4.23 -17.70 6.30
C LEU A 40 -4.14 -19.15 6.75
N THR A 41 -5.28 -19.83 6.98
CA THR A 41 -5.30 -21.24 7.39
C THR A 41 -4.64 -22.15 6.34
N ARG A 42 -4.87 -21.89 5.06
CA ARG A 42 -4.31 -22.68 3.96
C ARG A 42 -2.78 -22.58 3.83
N ILE A 43 -2.21 -21.47 4.31
CA ILE A 43 -0.76 -21.19 4.10
C ILE A 43 0.05 -21.17 5.41
N ALA A 44 -0.60 -21.29 6.57
CA ALA A 44 0.05 -21.08 7.88
C ALA A 44 1.32 -21.90 8.07
N GLU A 45 1.34 -23.16 7.66
CA GLU A 45 2.48 -24.07 7.84
C GLU A 45 3.70 -23.66 7.01
N GLY A 46 3.50 -23.03 5.85
CA GLY A 46 4.57 -22.64 4.90
C GLY A 46 5.23 -21.30 5.18
N TYR A 47 4.69 -20.50 6.13
CA TYR A 47 5.11 -19.11 6.29
C TYR A 47 5.41 -18.73 7.74
N TYR A 48 6.36 -17.81 7.88
CA TYR A 48 6.55 -17.01 9.08
C TYR A 48 5.64 -15.79 9.05
N VAL A 49 5.24 -15.30 10.22
CA VAL A 49 4.55 -14.01 10.37
C VAL A 49 5.47 -12.99 11.02
N GLN A 50 5.62 -11.82 10.40
CA GLN A 50 6.41 -10.74 10.97
C GLN A 50 5.77 -10.24 12.27
N GLN A 51 6.61 -10.17 13.33
CA GLN A 51 6.24 -9.52 14.58
C GLN A 51 7.16 -8.32 14.86
N ILE A 52 6.56 -7.23 15.32
CA ILE A 52 7.26 -6.04 15.78
C ILE A 52 6.74 -5.79 17.20
N GLU A 53 7.61 -5.91 18.20
CA GLU A 53 7.24 -5.78 19.63
C GLU A 53 6.01 -6.66 20.02
N GLY A 54 5.99 -7.90 19.52
CA GLY A 54 4.91 -8.85 19.75
C GLY A 54 3.64 -8.63 18.90
N ASN A 55 3.57 -7.56 18.09
CA ASN A 55 2.42 -7.26 17.25
C ASN A 55 2.62 -7.77 15.83
N VAL A 56 1.63 -8.48 15.30
CA VAL A 56 1.57 -8.95 13.90
C VAL A 56 0.97 -7.90 12.96
N PHE A 57 0.25 -6.91 13.50
CA PHE A 57 -0.32 -5.81 12.73
C PHE A 57 0.58 -4.59 12.83
N ALA A 58 1.13 -4.18 11.70
CA ALA A 58 1.90 -2.95 11.61
C ALA A 58 1.03 -1.83 11.03
N PRO A 59 0.68 -0.79 11.82
CA PRO A 59 -0.12 0.33 11.32
C PRO A 59 0.75 1.29 10.51
N TYR A 60 0.17 1.76 9.39
CA TYR A 60 0.79 2.68 8.44
C TYR A 60 -0.05 3.94 8.30
N ARG A 61 0.62 5.09 8.30
CA ARG A 61 0.07 6.38 7.89
C ARG A 61 0.85 6.86 6.68
N THR A 62 0.16 7.28 5.61
CA THR A 62 0.78 7.74 4.37
C THR A 62 0.04 8.95 3.84
N LEU A 63 0.75 10.02 3.54
CA LEU A 63 0.21 11.21 2.89
C LEU A 63 0.87 11.36 1.51
N TYR A 64 0.05 11.41 0.46
CA TYR A 64 0.49 11.60 -0.92
C TYR A 64 0.44 13.08 -1.28
N TYR A 65 1.40 13.47 -2.13
CA TYR A 65 1.50 14.81 -2.70
C TYR A 65 1.26 14.75 -4.21
N ASP A 66 0.60 15.78 -4.73
CA ASP A 66 0.42 16.01 -6.15
C ASP A 66 0.36 17.53 -6.41
N THR A 67 0.27 17.91 -7.66
CA THR A 67 -0.02 19.29 -8.09
C THR A 67 -1.52 19.57 -8.00
N ASP A 68 -1.92 20.84 -8.02
CA ASP A 68 -3.34 21.27 -7.95
C ASP A 68 -4.20 20.63 -9.06
N ASP A 69 -3.62 20.44 -10.25
CA ASP A 69 -4.28 19.79 -11.39
C ASP A 69 -4.17 18.25 -11.37
N LEU A 70 -3.76 17.65 -10.25
CA LEU A 70 -3.60 16.22 -10.05
C LEU A 70 -2.76 15.57 -11.17
N ARG A 71 -1.63 16.16 -11.51
CA ARG A 71 -0.81 15.76 -12.65
C ARG A 71 -0.26 14.35 -12.52
N MET A 72 0.23 13.96 -11.33
CA MET A 72 0.73 12.60 -11.10
C MET A 72 -0.41 11.58 -11.13
N TYR A 73 -1.58 11.90 -10.56
CA TYR A 73 -2.78 11.08 -10.68
C TYR A 73 -3.17 10.89 -12.13
N THR A 74 -3.27 11.97 -12.89
CA THR A 74 -3.63 11.98 -14.31
C THR A 74 -2.63 11.15 -15.14
N MET A 75 -1.33 11.25 -14.86
CA MET A 75 -0.31 10.39 -15.50
C MET A 75 -0.56 8.91 -15.22
N HIS A 76 -0.92 8.55 -13.98
CA HIS A 76 -1.29 7.18 -13.63
C HIS A 76 -2.59 6.73 -14.27
N HIS A 77 -3.62 7.57 -14.26
CA HIS A 77 -4.90 7.32 -14.91
C HIS A 77 -4.71 7.05 -16.41
N ASN A 78 -3.90 7.88 -17.08
CA ASN A 78 -3.61 7.77 -18.51
C ASN A 78 -2.56 6.70 -18.85
N GLN A 79 -2.09 5.93 -17.84
CA GLN A 79 -1.11 4.85 -18.02
C GLN A 79 0.21 5.31 -18.64
N LYS A 80 0.60 6.59 -18.45
CA LYS A 80 1.89 7.09 -18.92
C LYS A 80 3.03 6.20 -18.41
N LEU A 81 4.00 5.91 -19.26
CA LEU A 81 5.13 5.05 -18.92
C LEU A 81 5.98 5.69 -17.83
N ASN A 82 6.42 6.91 -18.05
CA ASN A 82 7.13 7.70 -17.05
C ASN A 82 6.13 8.35 -16.11
N ARG A 83 6.17 8.00 -14.83
CA ARG A 83 5.29 8.56 -13.82
C ARG A 83 5.85 8.44 -12.43
N GLN A 84 5.49 9.36 -11.58
CA GLN A 84 5.99 9.46 -10.21
C GLN A 84 4.85 9.32 -9.19
N LYS A 85 5.23 9.05 -7.95
CA LYS A 85 4.44 9.22 -6.75
C LYS A 85 5.33 9.76 -5.65
N LEU A 86 4.89 10.82 -5.04
CA LEU A 86 5.53 11.44 -3.90
C LEU A 86 4.67 11.21 -2.66
N ARG A 87 5.30 10.85 -1.57
CA ARG A 87 4.58 10.62 -0.32
C ARG A 87 5.50 10.73 0.90
N VAL A 88 4.93 11.11 2.01
CA VAL A 88 5.48 10.85 3.32
C VAL A 88 4.80 9.62 3.92
N ARG A 89 5.55 8.80 4.64
CA ARG A 89 5.03 7.58 5.28
C ARG A 89 5.64 7.38 6.64
N THR A 90 4.77 7.16 7.62
CA THR A 90 5.13 6.73 8.97
C THR A 90 4.84 5.24 9.15
N TYR A 91 5.82 4.54 9.68
CA TYR A 91 5.75 3.17 10.18
C TYR A 91 5.53 3.28 11.70
N ARG A 92 4.27 3.21 12.13
CA ARG A 92 3.91 3.52 13.52
C ARG A 92 4.44 2.51 14.54
N SER A 93 4.73 1.29 14.13
CA SER A 93 5.34 0.28 15.01
C SER A 93 6.81 0.57 15.36
N THR A 94 7.47 1.43 14.61
CA THR A 94 8.89 1.78 14.81
C THR A 94 9.09 3.29 14.88
N ASP A 95 8.02 4.07 14.85
CA ASP A 95 7.99 5.54 14.79
C ASP A 95 8.97 6.15 13.77
N THR A 96 9.20 5.41 12.68
CA THR A 96 10.08 5.87 11.60
C THR A 96 9.26 6.48 10.48
N THR A 97 9.69 7.65 10.02
CA THR A 97 9.02 8.40 8.96
C THR A 97 9.99 8.69 7.82
N PHE A 98 9.51 8.52 6.60
CA PHE A 98 10.29 8.78 5.39
C PHE A 98 9.49 9.60 4.39
N PHE A 99 10.16 10.57 3.74
CA PHE A 99 9.69 11.10 2.48
C PHE A 99 10.20 10.21 1.34
N GLU A 100 9.31 9.77 0.48
CA GLU A 100 9.60 8.76 -0.55
C GLU A 100 9.16 9.24 -1.92
N ILE A 101 10.04 9.11 -2.92
CA ILE A 101 9.73 9.31 -4.33
C ILE A 101 9.84 7.98 -5.05
N LYS A 102 8.77 7.59 -5.74
CA LYS A 102 8.72 6.38 -6.53
C LYS A 102 8.56 6.72 -7.99
N ASN A 103 9.60 6.46 -8.77
CA ASN A 103 9.67 6.68 -10.21
C ASN A 103 9.46 5.38 -10.96
N LYS A 104 8.55 5.37 -11.91
CA LYS A 104 8.44 4.29 -12.90
C LYS A 104 8.87 4.84 -14.25
N ASP A 105 9.80 4.13 -14.93
CA ASP A 105 10.33 4.51 -16.22
C ASP A 105 9.63 3.77 -17.40
N ASN A 106 10.02 4.12 -18.61
CA ASN A 106 9.54 3.50 -19.85
C ASN A 106 10.01 2.04 -20.02
N LYS A 107 11.08 1.63 -19.34
CA LYS A 107 11.57 0.23 -19.32
C LYS A 107 10.83 -0.62 -18.29
N LYS A 108 9.71 -0.12 -17.74
CA LYS A 108 8.89 -0.75 -16.70
C LYS A 108 9.62 -0.91 -15.35
N LYS A 109 10.86 -0.44 -15.21
CA LYS A 109 11.59 -0.46 -13.94
C LYS A 109 10.99 0.57 -12.98
N THR A 110 11.02 0.24 -11.70
CA THR A 110 10.58 1.15 -10.63
C THR A 110 11.75 1.43 -9.72
N ARG A 111 12.19 2.70 -9.68
CA ARG A 111 13.18 3.18 -8.72
C ARG A 111 12.45 3.84 -7.55
N LYS A 112 12.86 3.54 -6.33
CA LYS A 112 12.40 4.19 -5.12
C LYS A 112 13.59 4.82 -4.40
N VAL A 113 13.50 6.10 -4.12
CA VAL A 113 14.42 6.83 -3.26
C VAL A 113 13.68 7.37 -2.05
N ARG A 114 14.36 7.52 -0.92
CA ARG A 114 13.76 8.04 0.32
C ARG A 114 14.79 8.69 1.20
N ILE A 115 14.33 9.66 2.00
CA ILE A 115 15.08 10.24 3.11
C ILE A 115 14.28 10.12 4.40
N PRO A 116 14.93 9.94 5.56
CA PRO A 116 14.24 9.99 6.85
C PRO A 116 13.82 11.42 7.15
N ILE A 117 12.72 11.59 7.87
CA ILE A 117 12.26 12.86 8.43
C ILE A 117 11.74 12.62 9.85
N GLU A 118 11.71 13.66 10.66
CA GLU A 118 11.11 13.61 11.99
C GLU A 118 9.61 13.35 11.91
N VAL A 119 9.07 12.51 12.81
CA VAL A 119 7.63 12.13 12.83
C VAL A 119 6.75 13.37 13.00
N SER A 120 7.18 14.35 13.80
CA SER A 120 6.51 15.64 14.01
C SER A 120 6.30 16.43 12.72
N MET A 121 7.18 16.24 11.73
CA MET A 121 7.16 16.94 10.44
C MET A 121 6.28 16.23 9.39
N PHE A 122 5.53 15.19 9.76
CA PHE A 122 4.71 14.42 8.81
C PHE A 122 3.76 15.29 7.98
N ASP A 123 3.05 16.21 8.61
CA ASP A 123 2.06 17.07 7.95
C ASP A 123 2.73 18.31 7.29
N HIS A 124 3.97 18.65 7.64
CA HIS A 124 4.74 19.83 7.22
C HIS A 124 6.06 19.47 6.52
N CYS A 125 6.19 18.25 6.01
CA CYS A 125 7.49 17.76 5.54
C CYS A 125 8.05 18.54 4.34
N LEU A 126 7.23 19.23 3.52
CA LEU A 126 7.70 20.08 2.42
C LEU A 126 8.38 21.37 2.90
N GLU A 127 8.20 21.74 4.18
CA GLU A 127 8.87 22.90 4.81
C GLU A 127 10.30 22.56 5.27
N VAL A 128 10.65 21.26 5.26
CA VAL A 128 11.99 20.78 5.65
C VAL A 128 12.95 20.97 4.48
N ARG A 129 14.02 21.73 4.69
CA ARG A 129 15.02 22.08 3.66
C ARG A 129 15.63 20.84 2.98
N GLU A 130 15.88 19.77 3.72
CA GLU A 130 16.40 18.52 3.19
C GLU A 130 15.39 17.84 2.24
N VAL A 131 14.09 17.94 2.54
CA VAL A 131 13.01 17.43 1.68
C VAL A 131 12.91 18.26 0.41
N GLU A 132 12.98 19.59 0.52
CA GLU A 132 12.98 20.49 -0.65
C GLU A 132 14.12 20.14 -1.62
N ARG A 133 15.36 20.03 -1.10
CA ARG A 133 16.51 19.62 -1.91
C ARG A 133 16.29 18.26 -2.55
N PHE A 134 15.85 17.29 -1.77
CA PHE A 134 15.58 15.93 -2.24
C PHE A 134 14.51 15.87 -3.33
N VAL A 135 13.45 16.66 -3.22
CA VAL A 135 12.41 16.81 -4.24
C VAL A 135 12.99 17.38 -5.52
N ASN A 136 13.72 18.49 -5.43
CA ASN A 136 14.33 19.19 -6.58
C ASN A 136 15.33 18.30 -7.35
N GLU A 137 16.05 17.42 -6.65
CA GLU A 137 17.01 16.50 -7.26
C GLU A 137 16.35 15.26 -7.92
N ASN A 138 15.17 14.85 -7.48
CA ASN A 138 14.58 13.55 -7.85
C ASN A 138 13.26 13.64 -8.63
N THR A 139 12.73 14.84 -8.87
CA THR A 139 11.48 15.06 -9.60
C THR A 139 11.53 16.36 -10.40
N PRO A 140 10.84 16.44 -11.56
CA PRO A 140 10.69 17.68 -12.31
C PRO A 140 9.65 18.63 -11.71
N PHE A 141 8.96 18.25 -10.63
CA PHE A 141 7.94 19.06 -9.99
C PHE A 141 8.58 19.95 -8.93
N PRO A 142 8.52 21.29 -9.07
CA PRO A 142 9.00 22.20 -8.02
C PRO A 142 8.22 21.95 -6.71
N VAL A 143 8.93 22.01 -5.56
CA VAL A 143 8.30 21.76 -4.26
C VAL A 143 7.09 22.67 -4.02
N MET A 144 7.14 23.92 -4.47
CA MET A 144 6.06 24.90 -4.33
C MET A 144 4.79 24.55 -5.13
N SER A 145 4.88 23.63 -6.11
CA SER A 145 3.72 23.14 -6.86
C SER A 145 3.09 21.90 -6.25
N LEU A 146 3.63 21.42 -5.14
CA LEU A 146 3.21 20.19 -4.49
C LEU A 146 2.34 20.47 -3.27
N HIS A 147 1.20 19.82 -3.19
CA HIS A 147 0.27 19.94 -2.07
C HIS A 147 -0.09 18.58 -1.50
N PRO A 148 -0.36 18.47 -0.18
CA PRO A 148 -0.88 17.26 0.41
C PRO A 148 -2.29 16.98 -0.13
N CYS A 149 -2.48 15.88 -0.86
CA CYS A 149 -3.75 15.59 -1.53
C CYS A 149 -4.52 14.44 -0.88
N LEU A 150 -3.87 13.32 -0.57
CA LEU A 150 -4.56 12.12 -0.09
C LEU A 150 -3.83 11.49 1.08
N GLU A 151 -4.46 11.41 2.24
CA GLU A 151 -4.00 10.59 3.36
C GLU A 151 -4.61 9.19 3.26
N ASN A 152 -3.81 8.19 3.60
CA ASN A 152 -4.23 6.78 3.63
C ASN A 152 -3.70 6.12 4.90
N ARG A 153 -4.56 5.41 5.61
CA ARG A 153 -4.22 4.56 6.76
C ARG A 153 -4.60 3.11 6.46
N PHE A 154 -3.86 2.19 7.02
CA PHE A 154 -4.12 0.75 6.94
C PHE A 154 -3.22 0.02 7.94
N GLU A 155 -3.59 -1.20 8.25
CA GLU A 155 -2.75 -2.15 8.97
C GLU A 155 -2.18 -3.17 8.01
N ARG A 156 -0.93 -3.58 8.23
CA ARG A 156 -0.22 -4.54 7.39
C ARG A 156 0.16 -5.78 8.18
N ILE A 157 -0.16 -6.94 7.62
CA ILE A 157 0.46 -8.21 7.99
C ILE A 157 1.54 -8.48 6.95
N THR A 158 2.72 -8.92 7.40
CA THR A 158 3.79 -9.36 6.52
C THR A 158 4.09 -10.82 6.80
N LEU A 159 4.11 -11.63 5.74
CA LEU A 159 4.47 -13.03 5.79
C LEU A 159 5.71 -13.26 4.93
N VAL A 160 6.52 -14.23 5.33
CA VAL A 160 7.69 -14.68 4.58
C VAL A 160 7.64 -16.20 4.48
N ASP A 161 7.83 -16.76 3.31
CA ASP A 161 7.92 -18.20 3.14
C ASP A 161 9.12 -18.79 3.93
N LYS A 162 8.99 -20.01 4.43
CA LYS A 162 10.05 -20.65 5.21
C LYS A 162 11.36 -20.84 4.43
N GLY A 163 11.30 -20.81 3.10
CA GLY A 163 12.47 -20.79 2.22
C GLY A 163 13.12 -19.43 2.03
N MET A 164 12.58 -18.34 2.61
CA MET A 164 13.07 -16.97 2.50
C MET A 164 13.12 -16.42 1.05
N ARG A 165 12.30 -16.94 0.15
CA ARG A 165 12.28 -16.61 -1.30
C ARG A 165 11.08 -15.77 -1.71
N GLU A 166 10.08 -15.68 -0.82
CA GLU A 166 8.86 -14.93 -1.07
C GLU A 166 8.51 -14.04 0.12
N ARG A 167 7.97 -12.85 -0.16
CA ARG A 167 7.40 -11.96 0.85
C ARG A 167 6.02 -11.52 0.45
N ILE A 168 5.06 -11.74 1.34
CA ILE A 168 3.67 -11.35 1.18
C ILE A 168 3.38 -10.19 2.12
N THR A 169 2.62 -9.21 1.63
CA THR A 169 2.04 -8.17 2.48
C THR A 169 0.54 -8.14 2.27
N ILE A 170 -0.22 -8.16 3.36
CA ILE A 170 -1.68 -8.07 3.36
C ILE A 170 -2.06 -6.79 4.08
N ASP A 171 -2.59 -5.82 3.34
CA ASP A 171 -3.07 -4.55 3.87
C ASP A 171 -4.58 -4.64 4.11
N ARG A 172 -5.01 -4.31 5.33
CA ARG A 172 -6.41 -4.35 5.80
C ARG A 172 -6.81 -3.04 6.45
N GLY A 173 -8.11 -2.86 6.73
CA GLY A 173 -8.60 -1.65 7.39
C GLY A 173 -8.21 -0.38 6.62
N ILE A 174 -8.25 -0.46 5.29
CA ILE A 174 -7.82 0.63 4.43
C ILE A 174 -8.82 1.77 4.54
N SER A 175 -8.32 2.98 4.78
CA SER A 175 -9.10 4.21 4.79
C SER A 175 -8.38 5.33 4.03
N PHE A 176 -9.16 6.26 3.51
CA PHE A 176 -8.67 7.41 2.75
C PHE A 176 -9.30 8.70 3.28
N TYR A 177 -8.52 9.78 3.25
CA TYR A 177 -8.98 11.12 3.52
C TYR A 177 -8.33 12.09 2.54
N ASN A 178 -9.14 12.76 1.74
CA ASN A 178 -8.67 13.76 0.79
C ASN A 178 -8.52 15.10 1.50
N ARG A 179 -7.31 15.64 1.51
CA ARG A 179 -6.97 16.89 2.20
C ARG A 179 -7.55 18.14 1.51
N ALA A 180 -7.76 18.07 0.19
CA ALA A 180 -8.31 19.19 -0.58
C ALA A 180 -9.85 19.25 -0.51
N THR A 181 -10.54 18.10 -0.63
CA THR A 181 -12.02 18.07 -0.64
C THR A 181 -12.62 17.87 0.75
N GLY A 182 -11.83 17.44 1.75
CA GLY A 182 -12.33 17.06 3.08
C GLY A 182 -13.13 15.76 3.11
N ILE A 183 -13.19 15.02 2.00
CA ILE A 183 -13.96 13.78 1.89
C ILE A 183 -13.11 12.60 2.39
N GLY A 184 -13.69 11.78 3.26
CA GLY A 184 -13.10 10.54 3.76
C GLY A 184 -13.86 9.32 3.27
N GLU A 185 -13.12 8.24 3.03
CA GLU A 185 -13.66 6.92 2.72
C GLU A 185 -13.03 5.88 3.65
N GLY A 186 -13.86 5.23 4.49
CA GLY A 186 -13.40 4.37 5.60
C GLY A 186 -12.69 5.13 6.71
N TRP A 187 -12.86 6.45 6.78
CA TRP A 187 -12.21 7.33 7.74
C TRP A 187 -13.14 7.60 8.91
N ASN A 188 -12.90 6.94 10.02
CA ASN A 188 -13.67 7.20 11.25
C ASN A 188 -13.08 8.42 11.96
N ARG A 189 -13.89 9.45 12.16
CA ARG A 189 -13.55 10.64 12.96
C ARG A 189 -14.04 10.55 14.41
N GLY A 190 -14.82 9.52 14.75
CA GLY A 190 -15.40 9.34 16.10
C GLY A 190 -16.04 7.97 16.27
N GLU A 191 -16.41 7.64 17.52
CA GLU A 191 -17.16 6.43 17.84
C GLU A 191 -18.56 6.55 17.24
N GLY A 192 -18.95 5.60 16.38
CA GLY A 192 -20.32 5.49 15.84
C GLY A 192 -20.49 5.67 14.33
N GLU A 193 -19.46 6.11 13.59
CA GLU A 193 -19.55 6.09 12.12
C GLU A 193 -19.33 4.67 11.58
N GLN A 194 -20.33 4.15 10.85
CA GLN A 194 -20.20 2.86 10.16
C GLN A 194 -19.06 2.93 9.16
N GLY A 195 -18.09 2.02 9.31
CA GLY A 195 -16.98 1.89 8.39
C GLY A 195 -17.50 1.71 6.96
N SER A 196 -16.94 2.45 6.02
CA SER A 196 -17.30 2.33 4.62
C SER A 196 -16.88 0.97 4.05
N SER A 197 -17.42 0.63 2.88
CA SER A 197 -17.16 -0.64 2.19
C SER A 197 -15.67 -0.92 1.95
N ILE A 198 -14.84 0.11 1.80
CA ILE A 198 -13.40 -0.03 1.53
C ILE A 198 -12.63 -0.65 2.71
N SER A 199 -13.10 -0.52 3.95
CA SER A 199 -12.46 -1.12 5.12
C SER A 199 -12.46 -2.66 5.08
N ARG A 200 -13.36 -3.26 4.31
CA ARG A 200 -13.46 -4.71 4.07
C ARG A 200 -12.56 -5.19 2.92
N LEU A 201 -11.86 -4.29 2.25
CA LEU A 201 -10.91 -4.63 1.19
C LEU A 201 -9.59 -5.10 1.77
N LEU A 202 -9.11 -6.26 1.31
CA LEU A 202 -7.72 -6.68 1.44
C LEU A 202 -6.96 -6.32 0.19
N VAL A 203 -5.76 -5.77 0.36
CA VAL A 203 -4.79 -5.61 -0.73
C VAL A 203 -3.59 -6.48 -0.43
N ILE A 204 -3.45 -7.54 -1.21
CA ILE A 204 -2.38 -8.52 -1.04
C ILE A 204 -1.31 -8.23 -2.11
N GLU A 205 -0.04 -8.17 -1.71
CA GLU A 205 1.10 -8.05 -2.62
C GLU A 205 2.05 -9.20 -2.36
N VAL A 206 2.24 -10.02 -3.39
CA VAL A 206 3.20 -11.15 -3.39
C VAL A 206 4.44 -10.71 -4.13
N LYS A 207 5.60 -10.91 -3.51
CA LYS A 207 6.92 -10.59 -4.07
C LYS A 207 7.79 -11.83 -4.01
N HIS A 208 8.15 -12.34 -5.16
CA HIS A 208 9.06 -13.47 -5.31
C HIS A 208 10.08 -13.20 -6.42
N GLU A 209 11.09 -14.03 -6.55
CA GLU A 209 12.05 -13.95 -7.65
C GLU A 209 11.38 -14.26 -8.99
N ASP A 210 11.88 -13.62 -10.05
CA ASP A 210 11.41 -13.89 -11.41
C ASP A 210 11.72 -15.34 -11.80
N GLY A 211 10.74 -16.03 -12.39
CA GLY A 211 10.85 -17.46 -12.73
C GLY A 211 10.64 -18.44 -11.56
N ALA A 212 10.32 -17.95 -10.36
CA ALA A 212 9.97 -18.85 -9.25
C ALA A 212 8.70 -19.66 -9.57
N PRO A 213 8.56 -20.88 -9.06
CA PRO A 213 7.35 -21.67 -9.20
C PRO A 213 6.16 -20.99 -8.50
N VAL A 214 4.93 -21.34 -8.90
CA VAL A 214 3.70 -20.87 -8.25
C VAL A 214 3.74 -21.21 -6.76
N SER A 215 3.59 -20.20 -5.92
CA SER A 215 3.69 -20.31 -4.47
C SER A 215 2.39 -20.82 -3.83
N ASP A 216 2.46 -21.19 -2.54
CA ASP A 216 1.29 -21.67 -1.79
C ASP A 216 0.20 -20.59 -1.69
N ILE A 217 0.59 -19.34 -1.48
CA ILE A 217 -0.36 -18.23 -1.44
C ILE A 217 -1.04 -18.02 -2.80
N GLU A 218 -0.31 -18.15 -3.91
CA GLU A 218 -0.89 -17.98 -5.25
C GLU A 218 -1.85 -19.11 -5.57
N ARG A 219 -1.53 -20.36 -5.19
CA ARG A 219 -2.44 -21.50 -5.28
C ARG A 219 -3.69 -21.28 -4.44
N ALA A 220 -3.53 -20.91 -3.16
CA ALA A 220 -4.65 -20.64 -2.27
C ALA A 220 -5.56 -19.53 -2.79
N MET A 221 -4.99 -18.44 -3.32
CA MET A 221 -5.78 -17.37 -3.94
C MET A 221 -6.51 -17.81 -5.20
N HIS A 222 -5.86 -18.64 -6.05
CA HIS A 222 -6.51 -19.21 -7.23
C HIS A 222 -7.71 -20.06 -6.86
N ASP A 223 -7.58 -20.97 -5.88
CA ASP A 223 -8.66 -21.83 -5.39
C ASP A 223 -9.82 -21.04 -4.78
N LEU A 224 -9.52 -19.89 -4.17
CA LEU A 224 -10.50 -18.93 -3.64
C LEU A 224 -11.04 -17.97 -4.71
N HIS A 225 -10.74 -18.21 -5.99
CA HIS A 225 -11.11 -17.36 -7.13
C HIS A 225 -10.66 -15.91 -7.03
N VAL A 226 -9.55 -15.65 -6.33
CA VAL A 226 -8.91 -14.33 -6.22
C VAL A 226 -7.83 -14.20 -7.28
N LEU A 227 -8.15 -13.53 -8.38
CA LEU A 227 -7.25 -13.36 -9.51
C LEU A 227 -6.34 -12.12 -9.36
N PRO A 228 -5.13 -12.12 -9.97
CA PRO A 228 -4.22 -10.99 -9.94
C PRO A 228 -4.88 -9.70 -10.48
N ARG A 229 -4.84 -8.64 -9.68
CA ARG A 229 -5.42 -7.35 -10.06
C ARG A 229 -4.63 -6.19 -9.49
N ARG A 230 -4.02 -5.41 -10.36
CA ARG A 230 -3.22 -4.26 -9.96
C ARG A 230 -4.06 -3.18 -9.31
N MET A 231 -3.64 -2.74 -8.13
CA MET A 231 -4.25 -1.65 -7.38
C MET A 231 -3.18 -0.62 -6.97
N SER A 232 -3.59 0.64 -6.94
CA SER A 232 -2.81 1.74 -6.37
C SER A 232 -3.67 2.45 -5.33
N LYS A 233 -3.27 2.41 -4.04
CA LYS A 233 -3.99 3.11 -2.97
C LYS A 233 -4.17 4.60 -3.30
N TYR A 234 -3.12 5.27 -3.81
CA TYR A 234 -3.20 6.66 -4.25
C TYR A 234 -4.32 6.86 -5.29
N CYS A 235 -4.29 6.11 -6.39
CA CYS A 235 -5.26 6.33 -7.47
C CYS A 235 -6.70 5.93 -7.09
N ILE A 236 -6.86 4.85 -6.32
CA ILE A 236 -8.20 4.43 -5.88
C ILE A 236 -8.73 5.37 -4.80
N GLY A 237 -7.90 5.76 -3.84
CA GLY A 237 -8.29 6.74 -2.82
C GLY A 237 -8.72 8.07 -3.43
N THR A 238 -7.92 8.63 -4.33
CA THR A 238 -8.30 9.88 -5.05
C THR A 238 -9.61 9.71 -5.82
N ALA A 239 -9.76 8.59 -6.56
CA ALA A 239 -10.99 8.32 -7.32
C ALA A 239 -12.25 8.16 -6.44
N LEU A 240 -12.10 7.78 -5.18
CA LEU A 240 -13.21 7.62 -4.23
C LEU A 240 -13.53 8.91 -3.47
N THR A 241 -12.56 9.82 -3.32
CA THR A 241 -12.66 10.98 -2.43
C THR A 241 -12.58 12.33 -3.14
N ASP A 242 -12.37 12.32 -4.45
CA ASP A 242 -12.35 13.51 -5.28
C ASP A 242 -13.36 13.41 -6.42
N PRO A 243 -14.52 14.09 -6.32
CA PRO A 243 -15.55 14.07 -7.36
C PRO A 243 -15.08 14.66 -8.70
N SER A 244 -14.05 15.50 -8.71
CA SER A 244 -13.50 16.12 -9.92
C SER A 244 -12.51 15.23 -10.66
N ALA A 245 -11.97 14.20 -9.98
CA ALA A 245 -10.97 13.31 -10.54
C ALA A 245 -11.52 12.43 -11.67
N LYS A 246 -10.78 12.31 -12.77
CA LYS A 246 -11.14 11.39 -13.86
C LYS A 246 -11.09 9.94 -13.41
N THR A 247 -12.21 9.21 -13.47
CA THR A 247 -12.32 7.84 -12.95
C THR A 247 -12.59 6.79 -14.00
N ASN A 248 -12.86 7.16 -15.26
CA ASN A 248 -13.30 6.24 -16.31
C ASN A 248 -12.38 5.00 -16.47
N ARG A 249 -11.05 5.16 -16.42
CA ARG A 249 -10.11 4.02 -16.48
C ARG A 249 -10.01 3.21 -15.19
N PHE A 250 -10.56 3.68 -14.10
CA PHE A 250 -10.64 2.94 -12.83
C PHE A 250 -12.02 2.35 -12.57
N LYS A 251 -13.04 2.65 -13.39
CA LYS A 251 -14.42 2.21 -13.22
C LYS A 251 -14.53 0.70 -12.97
N SER A 252 -13.88 -0.13 -13.77
CA SER A 252 -13.90 -1.59 -13.58
C SER A 252 -13.32 -2.04 -12.24
N LYS A 253 -12.28 -1.34 -11.74
CA LYS A 253 -11.69 -1.64 -10.43
C LYS A 253 -12.60 -1.19 -9.29
N LEU A 254 -13.21 -0.02 -9.40
CA LEU A 254 -14.16 0.50 -8.41
C LEU A 254 -15.39 -0.41 -8.31
N LEU A 255 -15.94 -0.84 -9.45
CA LEU A 255 -17.05 -1.81 -9.49
C LEU A 255 -16.64 -3.16 -8.87
N TYR A 256 -15.42 -3.64 -9.15
CA TYR A 256 -14.92 -4.86 -8.53
C TYR A 256 -14.77 -4.73 -7.02
N ILE A 257 -14.18 -3.63 -6.53
CA ILE A 257 -14.08 -3.34 -5.09
C ILE A 257 -15.46 -3.36 -4.46
N ASN A 258 -16.40 -2.61 -5.02
CA ASN A 258 -17.77 -2.58 -4.52
C ASN A 258 -18.42 -3.99 -4.49
N LYS A 259 -18.16 -4.82 -5.51
CA LYS A 259 -18.70 -6.19 -5.58
C LYS A 259 -18.19 -7.07 -4.43
N ILE A 260 -16.87 -7.01 -4.14
CA ILE A 260 -16.25 -7.91 -3.15
C ILE A 260 -16.35 -7.41 -1.71
N THR A 261 -16.71 -6.15 -1.52
CA THR A 261 -16.81 -5.52 -0.19
C THR A 261 -18.25 -5.25 0.25
N LYS A 262 -19.22 -5.38 -0.65
CA LYS A 262 -20.65 -5.33 -0.30
C LYS A 262 -21.08 -6.66 0.32
N LYS A 263 -21.49 -6.61 1.54
CA LYS A 263 -22.43 -7.53 2.21
C LYS A 263 -23.43 -6.74 3.02
#